data_21085d5ac4619d2bc6ca47b171fd4d6a
#
_entry.id   21085d5ac4619d2bc6ca47b171fd4d6a
#
_cell.length_a   1.000
_cell.length_b   1.000
_cell.length_c   1.000
_cell.angle_alpha   90.00
_cell.angle_beta   90.00
_cell.angle_gamma   90.00
#
_symmetry.space_group_name_H-M   'P 1'
#
loop_
_entity.id
_entity.type
_entity.pdbx_description
1 polymer ?
#
loop_
_entity_poly.entity_id
_entity_poly.type
_entity_poly.pdbx_seq_one_letter_code
_entity_poly.pdbx_strand_id
1 'polypeptide(L)'
;MKPWTLGVVLALCLGAAGCASSGNQEAAQANDPLEPMNRFFFDVNQKLDRNAALPAASFYADNVPQGVRGNVHNFLINLGGPVDVANDILIGEFGNAGQAGARFVINTTVGVVGVFDVATDWGFPEKSRDFGETLGVYGVPQGPYLVIPLRGPSSVRDFSGSYVDGYFSPLHFLHYTGSTYVGVVHSTLGSVDNRSANIVTFQDIERASVDYYATMRDYYRQKREREVEDKAVQTTELPDF
;
A
#
# COMPACT_ATOMS: atom_id res chain seq x y z
N MET A 1 -22.17 -3.04 3.58
CA MET A 1 -21.92 -4.46 3.93
C MET A 1 -22.80 -4.82 5.11
N LYS A 2 -23.45 -5.99 5.09
CA LYS A 2 -24.29 -6.43 6.22
C LYS A 2 -23.38 -6.72 7.42
N PRO A 3 -23.74 -6.35 8.67
CA PRO A 3 -22.88 -6.52 9.85
C PRO A 3 -22.44 -7.97 10.11
N TRP A 4 -23.10 -8.93 9.52
CA TRP A 4 -22.77 -10.35 9.64
C TRP A 4 -21.48 -10.77 8.91
N THR A 5 -21.10 -10.06 7.84
CA THR A 5 -19.86 -10.36 7.10
C THR A 5 -18.62 -9.95 7.89
N LEU A 6 -18.70 -8.89 8.68
CA LEU A 6 -17.60 -8.47 9.57
C LEU A 6 -17.39 -9.47 10.70
N GLY A 7 -18.48 -10.01 11.27
CA GLY A 7 -18.44 -11.02 12.33
C GLY A 7 -17.83 -12.35 11.89
N VAL A 8 -18.11 -12.78 10.65
CA VAL A 8 -17.55 -14.02 10.10
C VAL A 8 -16.05 -13.88 9.80
N VAL A 9 -15.61 -12.74 9.28
CA VAL A 9 -14.17 -12.49 9.03
C VAL A 9 -13.40 -12.39 10.36
N LEU A 10 -13.96 -11.72 11.37
CA LEU A 10 -13.34 -11.62 12.69
C LEU A 10 -13.29 -12.97 13.41
N ALA A 11 -14.34 -13.79 13.30
CA ALA A 11 -14.39 -15.14 13.89
C ALA A 11 -13.42 -16.11 13.19
N LEU A 12 -13.22 -15.99 11.88
CA LEU A 12 -12.21 -16.77 11.14
C LEU A 12 -10.77 -16.37 11.55
N CYS A 13 -10.53 -15.09 11.81
CA CYS A 13 -9.23 -14.63 12.30
C CYS A 13 -8.95 -15.08 13.74
N LEU A 14 -9.94 -15.12 14.62
CA LEU A 14 -9.80 -15.57 16.01
C LEU A 14 -9.71 -17.11 16.13
N GLY A 15 -10.37 -17.85 15.25
CA GLY A 15 -10.26 -19.32 15.19
C GLY A 15 -8.90 -19.81 14.69
N ALA A 16 -8.22 -19.06 13.84
CA ALA A 16 -6.88 -19.38 13.35
C ALA A 16 -5.77 -19.16 14.40
N ALA A 17 -6.00 -18.31 15.39
CA ALA A 17 -5.04 -18.05 16.47
C ALA A 17 -4.80 -19.27 17.41
N GLY A 18 -5.71 -20.24 17.40
CA GLY A 18 -5.59 -21.49 18.19
C GLY A 18 -4.69 -22.56 17.60
N CYS A 19 -4.28 -22.44 16.32
CA CYS A 19 -3.42 -23.42 15.63
C CYS A 19 -1.99 -22.90 15.37
N ALA A 20 -1.58 -21.79 16.00
CA ALA A 20 -0.20 -21.34 15.94
C ALA A 20 0.69 -22.36 16.65
N SER A 21 1.22 -23.33 15.89
CA SER A 21 2.14 -24.31 16.41
C SER A 21 3.44 -23.62 16.82
N SER A 22 3.74 -23.63 18.09
CA SER A 22 4.91 -23.10 18.78
C SER A 22 6.25 -23.76 18.40
N GLY A 23 6.39 -24.29 17.20
CA GLY A 23 7.52 -25.12 16.80
C GLY A 23 8.56 -24.46 15.90
N ASN A 24 8.26 -23.34 15.25
CA ASN A 24 9.22 -22.69 14.35
C ASN A 24 9.81 -21.43 15.01
N GLN A 25 11.05 -21.56 15.53
CA GLN A 25 11.76 -20.44 16.15
C GLN A 25 12.01 -19.29 15.17
N GLU A 26 12.22 -19.57 13.89
CA GLU A 26 12.41 -18.55 12.86
C GLU A 26 11.12 -17.75 12.62
N ALA A 27 9.97 -18.40 12.58
CA ALA A 27 8.67 -17.72 12.45
C ALA A 27 8.37 -16.84 13.68
N ALA A 28 8.75 -17.29 14.86
CA ALA A 28 8.60 -16.49 16.09
C ALA A 28 9.51 -15.25 16.10
N GLN A 29 10.77 -15.39 15.68
CA GLN A 29 11.72 -14.27 15.55
C GLN A 29 11.30 -13.29 14.46
N ALA A 30 10.74 -13.80 13.35
CA ALA A 30 10.20 -12.97 12.27
C ALA A 30 8.82 -12.38 12.60
N ASN A 31 8.24 -12.63 13.79
CA ASN A 31 6.88 -12.23 14.16
C ASN A 31 5.83 -12.66 13.11
N ASP A 32 5.91 -13.90 12.68
CA ASP A 32 5.04 -14.52 11.67
C ASP A 32 4.34 -15.77 12.25
N PRO A 33 3.45 -15.59 13.26
CA PRO A 33 2.77 -16.71 13.90
C PRO A 33 1.80 -17.46 12.97
N LEU A 34 1.42 -16.83 11.85
CA LEU A 34 0.51 -17.37 10.85
C LEU A 34 1.25 -17.86 9.60
N GLU A 35 2.55 -18.15 9.69
CA GLU A 35 3.38 -18.55 8.55
C GLU A 35 2.75 -19.60 7.62
N PRO A 36 2.16 -20.72 8.11
CA PRO A 36 1.56 -21.70 7.21
C PRO A 36 0.40 -21.14 6.37
N MET A 37 -0.43 -20.30 6.97
CA MET A 37 -1.54 -19.61 6.29
C MET A 37 -1.01 -18.54 5.33
N ASN A 38 -0.02 -17.76 5.77
CA ASN A 38 0.60 -16.73 4.97
C ASN A 38 1.30 -17.31 3.74
N ARG A 39 2.01 -18.43 3.87
CA ARG A 39 2.61 -19.16 2.74
C ARG A 39 1.55 -19.66 1.76
N PHE A 40 0.44 -20.20 2.25
CA PHE A 40 -0.66 -20.61 1.39
C PHE A 40 -1.21 -19.44 0.56
N PHE A 41 -1.50 -18.29 1.19
CA PHE A 41 -1.99 -17.11 0.47
C PHE A 41 -0.92 -16.49 -0.43
N PHE A 42 0.36 -16.56 -0.04
CA PHE A 42 1.47 -16.15 -0.88
C PHE A 42 1.53 -16.98 -2.16
N ASP A 43 1.41 -18.30 -2.06
CA ASP A 43 1.39 -19.20 -3.23
C ASP A 43 0.17 -18.95 -4.12
N VAL A 44 -1.00 -18.67 -3.54
CA VAL A 44 -2.19 -18.25 -4.30
C VAL A 44 -1.92 -16.95 -5.06
N ASN A 45 -1.38 -15.93 -4.38
CA ASN A 45 -1.04 -14.65 -4.99
C ASN A 45 0.01 -14.83 -6.10
N GLN A 46 1.03 -15.67 -5.90
CA GLN A 46 2.04 -16.00 -6.90
C GLN A 46 1.44 -16.65 -8.17
N LYS A 47 0.50 -17.58 -7.98
CA LYS A 47 -0.20 -18.21 -9.11
C LYS A 47 -1.04 -17.19 -9.87
N LEU A 48 -1.72 -16.29 -9.17
CA LEU A 48 -2.49 -15.20 -9.78
C LEU A 48 -1.57 -14.19 -10.49
N ASP A 49 -0.44 -13.84 -9.89
CA ASP A 49 0.56 -12.97 -10.52
C ASP A 49 1.07 -13.58 -11.84
N ARG A 50 1.56 -14.81 -11.80
CA ARG A 50 2.14 -15.48 -12.98
C ARG A 50 1.12 -15.70 -14.11
N ASN A 51 -0.14 -15.98 -13.78
CA ASN A 51 -1.16 -16.34 -14.78
C ASN A 51 -2.03 -15.16 -15.23
N ALA A 52 -2.06 -14.05 -14.48
CA ALA A 52 -2.92 -12.92 -14.80
C ALA A 52 -2.19 -11.57 -14.68
N ALA A 53 -1.65 -11.21 -13.50
CA ALA A 53 -1.11 -9.88 -13.28
C ALA A 53 0.16 -9.62 -14.08
N LEU A 54 1.11 -10.55 -14.11
CA LEU A 54 2.34 -10.41 -14.90
C LEU A 54 2.09 -10.35 -16.41
N PRO A 55 1.27 -11.24 -17.02
CA PRO A 55 0.91 -11.09 -18.44
C PRO A 55 0.23 -9.75 -18.76
N ALA A 56 -0.71 -9.31 -17.90
CA ALA A 56 -1.38 -8.02 -18.08
C ALA A 56 -0.40 -6.83 -17.95
N ALA A 57 0.48 -6.86 -16.95
CA ALA A 57 1.50 -5.85 -16.74
C ALA A 57 2.55 -5.81 -17.87
N SER A 58 2.96 -6.97 -18.39
CA SER A 58 3.86 -7.05 -19.55
C SER A 58 3.19 -6.50 -20.80
N PHE A 59 1.94 -6.91 -21.08
CA PHE A 59 1.17 -6.36 -22.19
C PHE A 59 1.05 -4.83 -22.09
N TYR A 60 0.75 -4.31 -20.91
CA TYR A 60 0.65 -2.87 -20.64
C TYR A 60 2.00 -2.18 -20.86
N ALA A 61 3.11 -2.75 -20.34
CA ALA A 61 4.45 -2.21 -20.50
C ALA A 61 4.91 -2.17 -21.96
N ASP A 62 4.58 -3.21 -22.74
CA ASP A 62 5.06 -3.37 -24.12
C ASP A 62 4.22 -2.58 -25.14
N ASN A 63 2.92 -2.39 -24.88
CA ASN A 63 1.99 -1.81 -25.85
C ASN A 63 1.56 -0.38 -25.53
N VAL A 64 1.68 0.07 -24.26
CA VAL A 64 1.32 1.43 -23.86
C VAL A 64 2.57 2.31 -23.79
N PRO A 65 2.65 3.43 -24.58
CA PRO A 65 3.79 4.32 -24.54
C PRO A 65 4.10 4.82 -23.13
N GLN A 66 5.39 4.98 -22.81
CA GLN A 66 5.85 5.38 -21.47
C GLN A 66 5.17 6.67 -20.96
N GLY A 67 4.99 7.68 -21.82
CA GLY A 67 4.32 8.92 -21.44
C GLY A 67 2.87 8.70 -21.01
N VAL A 68 2.14 7.80 -21.70
CA VAL A 68 0.75 7.46 -21.33
C VAL A 68 0.72 6.71 -20.00
N ARG A 69 1.65 5.77 -19.79
CA ARG A 69 1.78 5.06 -18.49
C ARG A 69 2.10 6.03 -17.34
N GLY A 70 3.01 7.00 -17.58
CA GLY A 70 3.28 8.06 -16.63
C GLY A 70 2.02 8.88 -16.28
N ASN A 71 1.22 9.22 -17.27
CA ASN A 71 -0.04 9.94 -17.05
C ASN A 71 -1.06 9.12 -16.23
N VAL A 72 -1.16 7.82 -16.49
CA VAL A 72 -2.01 6.91 -15.70
C VAL A 72 -1.50 6.85 -14.25
N HIS A 73 -0.20 6.68 -14.06
CA HIS A 73 0.44 6.67 -12.75
C HIS A 73 0.16 7.96 -11.97
N ASN A 74 0.40 9.12 -12.57
CA ASN A 74 0.14 10.43 -11.97
C ASN A 74 -1.32 10.60 -11.53
N PHE A 75 -2.27 10.18 -12.39
CA PHE A 75 -3.69 10.21 -12.06
C PHE A 75 -4.03 9.33 -10.84
N LEU A 76 -3.47 8.11 -10.78
CA LEU A 76 -3.69 7.19 -9.66
C LEU A 76 -3.12 7.75 -8.35
N ILE A 77 -1.92 8.32 -8.38
CA ILE A 77 -1.29 8.96 -7.23
C ILE A 77 -2.09 10.19 -6.79
N ASN A 78 -2.53 11.03 -7.73
CA ASN A 78 -3.30 12.23 -7.39
C ASN A 78 -4.60 11.88 -6.64
N LEU A 79 -5.23 10.75 -6.93
CA LEU A 79 -6.38 10.26 -6.15
C LEU A 79 -6.02 9.90 -4.70
N GLY A 80 -4.77 9.59 -4.41
CA GLY A 80 -4.25 9.35 -3.06
C GLY A 80 -4.00 10.65 -2.27
N GLY A 81 -3.83 11.79 -2.94
CA GLY A 81 -3.44 13.05 -2.32
C GLY A 81 -4.21 13.45 -1.06
N PRO A 82 -5.56 13.36 -0.99
CA PRO A 82 -6.31 13.63 0.23
C PRO A 82 -5.97 12.68 1.38
N VAL A 83 -5.57 11.43 1.10
CA VAL A 83 -5.11 10.48 2.11
C VAL A 83 -3.78 10.93 2.68
N ASP A 84 -2.85 11.37 1.82
CA ASP A 84 -1.54 11.89 2.23
C ASP A 84 -1.71 13.12 3.12
N VAL A 85 -2.54 14.09 2.72
CA VAL A 85 -2.86 15.30 3.51
C VAL A 85 -3.41 14.93 4.88
N ALA A 86 -4.37 14.01 4.94
CA ALA A 86 -5.00 13.62 6.20
C ALA A 86 -3.98 12.97 7.16
N ASN A 87 -3.13 12.09 6.66
CA ASN A 87 -2.12 11.41 7.45
C ASN A 87 -1.01 12.36 7.91
N ASP A 88 -0.54 13.28 7.07
CA ASP A 88 0.42 14.32 7.47
C ASP A 88 -0.15 15.24 8.56
N ILE A 89 -1.43 15.63 8.49
CA ILE A 89 -2.10 16.38 9.56
C ILE A 89 -2.15 15.56 10.85
N LEU A 90 -2.50 14.28 10.76
CA LEU A 90 -2.63 13.41 11.92
C LEU A 90 -1.31 13.22 12.67
N ILE A 91 -0.17 13.19 11.98
CA ILE A 91 1.16 13.11 12.65
C ILE A 91 1.74 14.49 13.02
N GLY A 92 1.06 15.58 12.69
CA GLY A 92 1.51 16.94 13.02
C GLY A 92 2.49 17.55 12.01
N GLU A 93 2.70 16.90 10.86
CA GLU A 93 3.58 17.36 9.77
C GLU A 93 2.88 18.38 8.85
N PHE A 94 2.47 19.53 9.43
CA PHE A 94 1.68 20.55 8.70
C PHE A 94 2.38 21.10 7.45
N GLY A 95 3.71 21.13 7.42
CA GLY A 95 4.50 21.50 6.24
C GLY A 95 4.31 20.52 5.09
N ASN A 96 4.38 19.22 5.37
CA ASN A 96 4.15 18.15 4.41
C ASN A 96 2.68 18.10 3.99
N ALA A 97 1.74 18.27 4.94
CA ALA A 97 0.30 18.36 4.65
C ALA A 97 0.00 19.50 3.68
N GLY A 98 0.61 20.69 3.89
CA GLY A 98 0.49 21.83 3.00
C GLY A 98 1.06 21.54 1.60
N GLN A 99 2.21 20.86 1.54
CA GLN A 99 2.82 20.43 0.28
C GLN A 99 1.96 19.40 -0.47
N ALA A 100 1.46 18.37 0.22
CA ALA A 100 0.56 17.37 -0.36
C ALA A 100 -0.76 17.98 -0.84
N GLY A 101 -1.34 18.92 -0.06
CA GLY A 101 -2.53 19.66 -0.43
C GLY A 101 -2.32 20.56 -1.66
N ALA A 102 -1.21 21.31 -1.71
CA ALA A 102 -0.84 22.11 -2.87
C ALA A 102 -0.66 21.24 -4.12
N ARG A 103 0.05 20.12 -3.98
CA ARG A 103 0.24 19.12 -5.04
C ARG A 103 -1.10 18.61 -5.58
N PHE A 104 -1.99 18.18 -4.69
CA PHE A 104 -3.33 17.72 -5.08
C PHE A 104 -4.12 18.77 -5.85
N VAL A 105 -4.13 20.03 -5.37
CA VAL A 105 -4.86 21.15 -6.03
C VAL A 105 -4.24 21.48 -7.38
N ILE A 106 -2.91 21.62 -7.47
CA ILE A 106 -2.20 21.95 -8.72
C ILE A 106 -2.45 20.86 -9.76
N ASN A 107 -2.22 19.59 -9.41
CA ASN A 107 -2.37 18.50 -10.36
C ASN A 107 -3.84 18.26 -10.75
N THR A 108 -4.79 18.47 -9.83
CA THR A 108 -6.22 18.34 -10.15
C THR A 108 -6.70 19.47 -11.08
N THR A 109 -6.21 20.71 -10.93
CA THR A 109 -6.65 21.86 -11.71
C THR A 109 -5.82 22.07 -12.96
N VAL A 110 -4.52 22.35 -12.81
CA VAL A 110 -3.59 22.61 -13.92
C VAL A 110 -3.17 21.33 -14.61
N GLY A 111 -2.97 20.25 -13.82
CA GLY A 111 -2.58 18.92 -14.30
C GLY A 111 -3.71 18.08 -14.89
N VAL A 112 -4.89 18.66 -15.15
CA VAL A 112 -6.05 17.97 -15.76
C VAL A 112 -6.44 16.71 -14.95
N VAL A 113 -6.98 16.94 -13.74
CA VAL A 113 -7.41 15.88 -12.81
C VAL A 113 -6.25 14.96 -12.40
N GLY A 114 -5.01 15.44 -12.42
CA GLY A 114 -3.82 14.66 -12.03
C GLY A 114 -3.18 13.85 -13.15
N VAL A 115 -3.62 13.99 -14.41
CA VAL A 115 -2.99 13.32 -15.55
C VAL A 115 -1.55 13.82 -15.76
N PHE A 116 -1.32 15.11 -15.53
CA PHE A 116 0.00 15.73 -15.62
C PHE A 116 0.50 16.11 -14.22
N ASP A 117 1.73 15.73 -13.91
CA ASP A 117 2.38 16.07 -12.64
C ASP A 117 3.08 17.44 -12.69
N VAL A 118 2.28 18.50 -12.77
CA VAL A 118 2.77 19.87 -12.80
C VAL A 118 3.36 20.29 -11.45
N ALA A 119 2.85 19.71 -10.36
CA ALA A 119 3.29 20.06 -9.04
C ALA A 119 4.77 19.69 -8.79
N THR A 120 5.26 18.59 -9.30
CA THR A 120 6.68 18.22 -9.21
C THR A 120 7.57 19.26 -9.91
N ASP A 121 7.18 19.73 -11.09
CA ASP A 121 7.90 20.79 -11.83
C ASP A 121 7.94 22.12 -11.08
N TRP A 122 6.94 22.37 -10.23
CA TRP A 122 6.85 23.59 -9.39
C TRP A 122 7.51 23.43 -8.02
N GLY A 123 8.22 22.31 -7.77
CA GLY A 123 8.97 22.08 -6.55
C GLY A 123 8.19 21.40 -5.41
N PHE A 124 7.05 20.79 -5.73
CA PHE A 124 6.28 19.97 -4.79
C PHE A 124 6.44 18.48 -5.11
N PRO A 125 7.51 17.80 -4.68
CA PRO A 125 7.72 16.39 -4.95
C PRO A 125 6.67 15.50 -4.28
N GLU A 126 6.47 14.31 -4.84
CA GLU A 126 5.58 13.31 -4.27
C GLU A 126 6.12 12.77 -2.94
N LYS A 127 5.21 12.67 -1.97
CA LYS A 127 5.43 11.99 -0.69
C LYS A 127 4.13 11.25 -0.33
N SER A 128 4.11 9.95 -0.50
CA SER A 128 2.96 9.14 -0.12
C SER A 128 2.96 8.85 1.37
N ARG A 129 1.77 8.83 1.98
CA ARG A 129 1.51 8.57 3.39
C ARG A 129 0.29 7.67 3.56
N ASP A 130 0.37 6.76 4.50
CA ASP A 130 -0.78 5.95 4.89
C ASP A 130 -0.97 5.92 6.42
N PHE A 131 -2.15 5.51 6.85
CA PHE A 131 -2.49 5.48 8.28
C PHE A 131 -1.72 4.39 9.06
N GLY A 132 -1.22 3.36 8.39
CA GLY A 132 -0.31 2.39 9.00
C GLY A 132 1.01 3.04 9.41
N GLU A 133 1.54 3.94 8.58
CA GLU A 133 2.71 4.75 8.93
C GLU A 133 2.39 5.73 10.06
N THR A 134 1.24 6.41 9.99
CA THR A 134 0.75 7.29 11.05
C THR A 134 0.75 6.57 12.40
N LEU A 135 0.17 5.38 12.47
CA LEU A 135 0.20 4.55 13.69
C LEU A 135 1.62 4.19 14.11
N GLY A 136 2.51 3.91 13.15
CA GLY A 136 3.92 3.61 13.42
C GLY A 136 4.66 4.78 14.08
N VAL A 137 4.47 5.99 13.59
CA VAL A 137 5.05 7.23 14.20
C VAL A 137 4.58 7.41 15.64
N TYR A 138 3.34 7.04 15.95
CA TYR A 138 2.83 7.02 17.33
C TYR A 138 3.30 5.81 18.15
N GLY A 139 4.23 5.00 17.64
CA GLY A 139 4.82 3.88 18.36
C GLY A 139 4.00 2.59 18.34
N VAL A 140 2.94 2.52 17.52
CA VAL A 140 2.19 1.27 17.35
C VAL A 140 3.04 0.27 16.55
N PRO A 141 3.39 -0.90 17.11
CA PRO A 141 4.21 -1.87 16.40
C PRO A 141 3.48 -2.43 15.18
N GLN A 142 4.23 -2.91 14.17
CA GLN A 142 3.65 -3.54 12.98
C GLN A 142 2.71 -4.71 13.31
N GLY A 143 2.98 -5.40 14.43
CA GLY A 143 2.27 -6.61 14.81
C GLY A 143 2.62 -7.82 13.91
N PRO A 144 1.82 -8.89 13.95
CA PRO A 144 2.00 -10.07 13.13
C PRO A 144 2.02 -9.75 11.62
N TYR A 145 2.91 -10.45 10.91
CA TYR A 145 2.92 -10.41 9.44
C TYR A 145 1.70 -11.10 8.86
N LEU A 146 1.15 -10.55 7.80
CA LEU A 146 -0.02 -11.06 7.09
C LEU A 146 0.23 -11.06 5.58
N VAL A 147 -0.23 -12.09 4.90
CA VAL A 147 -0.38 -12.07 3.44
C VAL A 147 -1.85 -12.00 3.08
N ILE A 148 -2.24 -10.90 2.47
CA ILE A 148 -3.63 -10.67 2.09
C ILE A 148 -3.86 -11.21 0.67
N PRO A 149 -4.90 -12.02 0.45
CA PRO A 149 -5.27 -12.47 -0.90
C PRO A 149 -5.45 -11.28 -1.84
N LEU A 150 -4.88 -11.36 -3.04
CA LEU A 150 -4.89 -10.34 -4.10
C LEU A 150 -4.13 -9.05 -3.79
N ARG A 151 -3.80 -8.76 -2.53
CA ARG A 151 -3.11 -7.53 -2.12
C ARG A 151 -1.62 -7.77 -1.83
N GLY A 152 -1.25 -8.95 -1.32
CA GLY A 152 0.12 -9.33 -1.02
C GLY A 152 0.53 -9.06 0.44
N PRO A 153 1.84 -8.79 0.68
CA PRO A 153 2.41 -8.55 2.01
C PRO A 153 1.75 -7.41 2.76
N SER A 154 1.51 -7.60 4.06
CA SER A 154 0.90 -6.63 4.97
C SER A 154 1.31 -6.93 6.42
N SER A 155 0.84 -6.10 7.35
CA SER A 155 0.86 -6.34 8.78
C SER A 155 -0.51 -6.05 9.38
N VAL A 156 -0.75 -6.45 10.63
CA VAL A 156 -2.02 -6.12 11.31
C VAL A 156 -2.21 -4.61 11.40
N ARG A 157 -1.14 -3.86 11.70
CA ARG A 157 -1.18 -2.40 11.76
C ARG A 157 -1.56 -1.81 10.40
N ASP A 158 -0.82 -2.16 9.35
CA ASP A 158 -0.97 -1.55 8.03
C ASP A 158 -2.27 -1.98 7.34
N PHE A 159 -2.70 -3.24 7.56
CA PHE A 159 -3.99 -3.71 7.09
C PHE A 159 -5.15 -2.95 7.75
N SER A 160 -5.09 -2.75 9.07
CA SER A 160 -6.09 -1.97 9.79
C SER A 160 -6.07 -0.50 9.36
N GLY A 161 -4.88 0.07 9.17
CA GLY A 161 -4.68 1.44 8.67
C GLY A 161 -5.34 1.68 7.32
N SER A 162 -5.23 0.73 6.41
CA SER A 162 -5.81 0.85 5.07
C SER A 162 -7.35 1.00 5.04
N TYR A 163 -8.05 0.56 6.08
CA TYR A 163 -9.48 0.83 6.22
C TYR A 163 -9.75 2.29 6.55
N VAL A 164 -8.90 2.90 7.40
CA VAL A 164 -9.00 4.32 7.75
C VAL A 164 -8.68 5.18 6.54
N ASP A 165 -7.63 4.85 5.78
CA ASP A 165 -7.27 5.53 4.52
C ASP A 165 -8.42 5.52 3.52
N GLY A 166 -9.19 4.43 3.49
CA GLY A 166 -10.38 4.32 2.65
C GLY A 166 -11.40 5.43 2.90
N TYR A 167 -11.53 5.93 4.13
CA TYR A 167 -12.44 7.04 4.46
C TYR A 167 -11.93 8.40 3.97
N PHE A 168 -10.62 8.58 3.86
CA PHE A 168 -10.01 9.80 3.32
C PHE A 168 -9.95 9.81 1.79
N SER A 169 -10.14 8.65 1.16
CA SER A 169 -10.11 8.54 -0.30
C SER A 169 -11.30 9.28 -0.93
N PRO A 170 -11.09 10.11 -1.98
CA PRO A 170 -12.17 10.72 -2.73
C PRO A 170 -13.18 9.72 -3.28
N LEU A 171 -12.74 8.51 -3.59
CA LEU A 171 -13.60 7.43 -4.10
C LEU A 171 -14.64 6.98 -3.08
N HIS A 172 -14.38 7.17 -1.77
CA HIS A 172 -15.34 6.85 -0.70
C HIS A 172 -16.63 7.67 -0.81
N PHE A 173 -16.52 8.92 -1.28
CA PHE A 173 -17.65 9.84 -1.39
C PHE A 173 -18.46 9.67 -2.67
N LEU A 174 -18.01 8.82 -3.58
CA LEU A 174 -18.74 8.52 -4.82
C LEU A 174 -19.85 7.49 -4.57
N HIS A 175 -21.04 7.97 -4.22
CA HIS A 175 -22.22 7.15 -3.97
C HIS A 175 -23.18 7.22 -5.16
N TYR A 176 -22.95 6.42 -6.19
CA TYR A 176 -23.85 6.28 -7.33
C TYR A 176 -23.91 4.81 -7.80
N THR A 177 -24.91 4.48 -8.61
CA THR A 177 -25.00 3.14 -9.20
C THR A 177 -23.78 2.89 -10.06
N GLY A 178 -22.91 1.97 -9.64
CA GLY A 178 -21.65 1.66 -10.34
C GLY A 178 -20.36 2.13 -9.63
N SER A 179 -20.44 2.84 -8.50
CA SER A 179 -19.25 3.25 -7.73
C SER A 179 -18.32 2.08 -7.36
N THR A 180 -18.89 0.89 -7.13
CA THR A 180 -18.10 -0.33 -6.89
C THR A 180 -17.20 -0.67 -8.09
N TYR A 181 -17.70 -0.49 -9.33
CA TYR A 181 -16.91 -0.76 -10.53
C TYR A 181 -15.76 0.24 -10.68
N VAL A 182 -15.95 1.50 -10.29
CA VAL A 182 -14.88 2.51 -10.30
C VAL A 182 -13.77 2.12 -9.31
N GLY A 183 -14.13 1.68 -8.10
CA GLY A 183 -13.15 1.18 -7.13
C GLY A 183 -12.38 -0.05 -7.63
N VAL A 184 -13.07 -1.00 -8.27
CA VAL A 184 -12.43 -2.18 -8.87
C VAL A 184 -11.49 -1.79 -10.01
N VAL A 185 -11.93 -0.92 -10.92
CA VAL A 185 -11.09 -0.43 -12.04
C VAL A 185 -9.87 0.32 -11.52
N HIS A 186 -10.05 1.21 -10.54
CA HIS A 186 -8.94 1.95 -9.91
C HIS A 186 -7.90 0.99 -9.29
N SER A 187 -8.33 0.03 -8.46
CA SER A 187 -7.42 -0.91 -7.82
C SER A 187 -6.75 -1.86 -8.83
N THR A 188 -7.47 -2.29 -9.88
CA THR A 188 -6.90 -3.14 -10.93
C THR A 188 -5.85 -2.38 -11.76
N LEU A 189 -6.17 -1.15 -12.20
CA LEU A 189 -5.23 -0.31 -12.92
C LEU A 189 -3.99 -0.01 -12.07
N GLY A 190 -4.16 0.35 -10.80
CA GLY A 190 -3.05 0.59 -9.88
C GLY A 190 -2.16 -0.64 -9.70
N SER A 191 -2.77 -1.83 -9.61
CA SER A 191 -2.02 -3.09 -9.51
C SER A 191 -1.22 -3.39 -10.77
N VAL A 192 -1.82 -3.20 -11.97
CA VAL A 192 -1.16 -3.43 -13.25
C VAL A 192 -0.03 -2.40 -13.46
N ASP A 193 -0.28 -1.14 -13.18
CA ASP A 193 0.69 -0.05 -13.30
C ASP A 193 1.91 -0.30 -12.40
N ASN A 194 1.68 -0.54 -11.09
CA ASN A 194 2.74 -0.86 -10.14
C ASN A 194 3.50 -2.13 -10.54
N ARG A 195 2.78 -3.19 -10.96
CA ARG A 195 3.42 -4.44 -11.39
C ARG A 195 4.27 -4.24 -12.64
N SER A 196 3.82 -3.40 -13.58
CA SER A 196 4.55 -3.08 -14.81
C SER A 196 5.85 -2.33 -14.54
N ALA A 197 5.84 -1.42 -13.58
CA ALA A 197 7.04 -0.67 -13.16
C ALA A 197 8.07 -1.55 -12.43
N ASN A 198 7.63 -2.66 -11.81
CA ASN A 198 8.45 -3.50 -10.95
C ASN A 198 8.67 -4.92 -11.50
N ILE A 199 8.46 -5.18 -12.80
CA ILE A 199 8.61 -6.52 -13.39
C ILE A 199 10.00 -7.09 -13.11
N VAL A 200 11.04 -6.35 -13.48
CA VAL A 200 12.44 -6.79 -13.37
C VAL A 200 12.82 -6.98 -11.89
N THR A 201 12.48 -6.00 -11.05
CA THR A 201 12.81 -6.03 -9.62
C THR A 201 12.26 -7.29 -8.93
N PHE A 202 10.97 -7.61 -9.13
CA PHE A 202 10.38 -8.80 -8.52
C PHE A 202 10.94 -10.09 -9.09
N GLN A 203 11.23 -10.15 -10.39
CA GLN A 203 11.87 -11.32 -10.99
C GLN A 203 13.29 -11.54 -10.47
N ASP A 204 14.06 -10.48 -10.27
CA ASP A 204 15.43 -10.56 -9.75
C ASP A 204 15.43 -10.97 -8.29
N ILE A 205 14.52 -10.44 -7.47
CA ILE A 205 14.35 -10.88 -6.08
C ILE A 205 13.96 -12.37 -6.03
N GLU A 206 13.02 -12.80 -6.87
CA GLU A 206 12.59 -14.21 -6.93
C GLU A 206 13.74 -15.12 -7.31
N ARG A 207 14.53 -14.78 -8.33
CA ARG A 207 15.67 -15.57 -8.79
C ARG A 207 16.82 -15.65 -7.79
N ALA A 208 17.05 -14.55 -7.04
CA ALA A 208 18.12 -14.47 -6.06
C ALA A 208 17.74 -15.12 -4.71
N SER A 209 16.46 -15.40 -4.49
CA SER A 209 15.96 -15.90 -3.20
C SER A 209 16.07 -17.41 -3.09
N VAL A 210 16.56 -17.89 -1.95
CA VAL A 210 16.47 -19.31 -1.57
C VAL A 210 15.04 -19.65 -1.11
N ASP A 211 14.44 -18.76 -0.32
CA ASP A 211 13.03 -18.78 0.08
C ASP A 211 12.40 -17.43 -0.27
N TYR A 212 11.64 -17.40 -1.36
CA TYR A 212 11.03 -16.17 -1.87
C TYR A 212 10.01 -15.58 -0.92
N TYR A 213 9.24 -16.43 -0.22
CA TYR A 213 8.30 -15.97 0.81
C TYR A 213 9.02 -15.24 1.94
N ALA A 214 10.05 -15.84 2.52
CA ALA A 214 10.82 -15.26 3.62
C ALA A 214 11.49 -13.95 3.18
N THR A 215 12.08 -13.92 1.98
CA THR A 215 12.70 -12.73 1.40
C THR A 215 11.69 -11.58 1.24
N MET A 216 10.49 -11.86 0.72
CA MET A 216 9.44 -10.85 0.55
C MET A 216 8.86 -10.36 1.88
N ARG A 217 8.73 -11.24 2.88
CA ARG A 217 8.35 -10.87 4.24
C ARG A 217 9.36 -9.88 4.84
N ASP A 218 10.63 -10.23 4.79
CA ASP A 218 11.70 -9.44 5.40
C ASP A 218 11.89 -8.11 4.65
N TYR A 219 11.81 -8.10 3.32
CA TYR A 219 11.80 -6.89 2.51
C TYR A 219 10.65 -5.95 2.90
N TYR A 220 9.43 -6.48 3.01
CA TYR A 220 8.26 -5.69 3.41
C TYR A 220 8.47 -5.05 4.79
N ARG A 221 8.90 -5.84 5.78
CA ARG A 221 9.07 -5.37 7.16
C ARG A 221 10.13 -4.29 7.26
N GLN A 222 11.29 -4.50 6.65
CA GLN A 222 12.38 -3.52 6.65
C GLN A 222 12.00 -2.23 5.89
N LYS A 223 11.26 -2.35 4.79
CA LYS A 223 10.76 -1.20 4.06
C LYS A 223 9.85 -0.35 4.95
N ARG A 224 8.87 -0.99 5.59
CA ARG A 224 7.89 -0.31 6.47
C ARG A 224 8.54 0.30 7.72
N GLU A 225 9.56 -0.35 8.28
CA GLU A 225 10.32 0.18 9.42
C GLU A 225 11.05 1.47 9.02
N ARG A 226 11.79 1.45 7.90
CA ARG A 226 12.46 2.65 7.38
C ARG A 226 11.49 3.79 7.08
N GLU A 227 10.34 3.50 6.46
CA GLU A 227 9.31 4.51 6.18
C GLU A 227 8.81 5.21 7.46
N VAL A 228 8.68 4.50 8.57
CA VAL A 228 8.31 5.06 9.87
C VAL A 228 9.47 5.81 10.53
N GLU A 229 10.70 5.26 10.50
CA GLU A 229 11.90 5.87 11.10
C GLU A 229 12.26 7.20 10.45
N ASP A 230 12.30 7.26 9.12
CA ASP A 230 12.59 8.49 8.37
C ASP A 230 11.64 9.64 8.76
N LYS A 231 10.43 9.30 9.16
CA LYS A 231 9.38 10.25 9.56
C LYS A 231 9.46 10.63 11.03
N ALA A 232 9.77 9.69 11.89
CA ALA A 232 9.96 9.98 13.32
C ALA A 232 11.14 10.94 13.53
N VAL A 233 12.20 10.84 12.74
CA VAL A 233 13.34 11.77 12.76
C VAL A 233 12.92 13.17 12.32
N GLN A 234 12.12 13.31 11.24
CA GLN A 234 11.64 14.61 10.76
C GLN A 234 10.74 15.31 11.78
N THR A 235 9.92 14.55 12.52
CA THR A 235 9.02 15.11 13.55
C THR A 235 9.79 15.57 14.81
N THR A 236 10.96 14.98 15.09
CA THR A 236 11.76 15.31 16.27
C THR A 236 12.63 16.56 16.05
N GLU A 237 12.90 16.94 14.81
CA GLU A 237 13.67 18.13 14.44
C GLU A 237 12.82 19.41 14.38
N LEU A 238 11.78 19.53 15.22
CA LEU A 238 11.06 20.79 15.37
C LEU A 238 12.03 21.86 15.94
N PRO A 239 12.10 23.06 15.32
CA PRO A 239 12.97 24.09 15.83
C PRO A 239 12.57 24.48 17.25
N ASP A 240 13.55 24.53 18.16
CA ASP A 240 13.39 25.12 19.48
C ASP A 240 13.01 26.60 19.28
N PHE A 241 11.80 26.96 19.71
CA PHE A 241 11.30 28.35 19.75
C PHE A 241 11.76 29.04 21.01
#